data_dc11d0799d15a9a9ed42eafddc6fe56c
#
_entry.id   dc11d0799d15a9a9ed42eafddc6fe56c
#
_cell.length_a   1.000
_cell.length_b   1.000
_cell.length_c   1.000
_cell.angle_alpha   90.00
_cell.angle_beta   90.00
_cell.angle_gamma   90.00
#
_symmetry.space_group_name_H-M   'P 1'
#
loop_
_entity.id
_entity.type
_entity.pdbx_description
1 polymer ?
#
loop_
_entity_poly.entity_id
_entity_poly.type
_entity_poly.pdbx_seq_one_letter_code
_entity_poly.pdbx_strand_id
1 'polypeptide(L)'
;FSRLVAYDPYSGPNAYGVVADLAESWEQTGDTLTFKLRQGVKWQDIAPVNGRALTSEDIKYSYERLVTKSAEYVHAYKLDPVDSLTTPDPQTVVMKLKFPSAGLLADLASGQGMGIIPRELVEADGSLDKRWIGTGPFSLEGWEKGSRIRFKKNPTYFRAGQPYLD
;
A
#
# COMPACT_ATOMS: atom_id res chain seq x y z
N PHE A 1 3.16 3.79 4.73
CA PHE A 1 2.04 3.48 3.84
C PHE A 1 1.71 2.00 3.92
N SER A 2 0.41 1.65 3.87
CA SER A 2 -0.04 0.26 3.76
C SER A 2 0.27 -0.30 2.37
N ARG A 3 0.20 -1.64 2.25
CA ARG A 3 0.45 -2.38 1.01
C ARG A 3 -0.70 -3.35 0.75
N LEU A 4 -0.71 -4.00 -0.39
CA LEU A 4 -1.68 -5.08 -0.66
C LEU A 4 -1.52 -6.22 0.35
N VAL A 5 -0.28 -6.64 0.57
CA VAL A 5 0.11 -7.69 1.50
C VAL A 5 1.30 -7.21 2.35
N ALA A 6 1.56 -7.83 3.48
CA ALA A 6 2.65 -7.49 4.38
C ALA A 6 3.42 -8.74 4.82
N TYR A 7 4.61 -8.58 5.35
CA TYR A 7 5.27 -9.65 6.09
C TYR A 7 4.61 -9.82 7.46
N ASP A 8 4.48 -11.06 7.90
CA ASP A 8 3.99 -11.37 9.23
C ASP A 8 5.07 -11.01 10.28
N PRO A 9 4.84 -10.00 11.13
CA PRO A 9 5.81 -9.59 12.13
C PRO A 9 5.88 -10.55 13.33
N TYR A 10 4.97 -11.54 13.40
CA TYR A 10 4.81 -12.40 14.58
C TYR A 10 5.24 -13.86 14.38
N SER A 11 5.64 -14.26 13.17
CA SER A 11 5.99 -15.66 12.86
C SER A 11 7.36 -16.12 13.40
N GLY A 12 8.00 -15.36 14.27
CA GLY A 12 9.30 -15.70 14.87
C GLY A 12 10.45 -15.72 13.86
N PRO A 13 11.51 -16.51 14.08
CA PRO A 13 12.71 -16.50 13.24
C PRO A 13 12.48 -16.95 11.77
N ASN A 14 11.32 -17.51 11.46
CA ASN A 14 10.91 -17.86 10.12
C ASN A 14 9.86 -16.88 9.54
N ALA A 15 9.83 -15.66 10.03
CA ALA A 15 8.84 -14.60 9.80
C ALA A 15 8.86 -13.97 8.40
N TYR A 16 9.00 -14.78 7.35
CA TYR A 16 8.91 -14.31 5.96
C TYR A 16 7.58 -14.70 5.30
N GLY A 17 6.61 -15.15 6.09
CA GLY A 17 5.25 -15.41 5.63
C GLY A 17 4.60 -14.12 5.14
N VAL A 18 3.95 -14.16 3.98
CA VAL A 18 3.14 -13.05 3.48
C VAL A 18 1.74 -13.17 4.06
N VAL A 19 1.26 -12.08 4.66
CA VAL A 19 -0.06 -11.98 5.27
C VAL A 19 -0.89 -10.85 4.66
N ALA A 20 -2.19 -10.90 4.87
CA ALA A 20 -3.15 -9.91 4.42
C ALA A 20 -2.89 -8.52 5.05
N ASP A 21 -2.88 -7.46 4.21
CA ASP A 21 -2.89 -6.06 4.66
C ASP A 21 -4.11 -5.35 4.06
N LEU A 22 -3.98 -4.54 3.01
CA LEU A 22 -5.13 -3.94 2.32
C LEU A 22 -5.95 -4.98 1.54
N ALA A 23 -5.32 -5.99 0.99
CA ALA A 23 -6.02 -7.16 0.48
C ALA A 23 -6.38 -8.09 1.66
N GLU A 24 -7.62 -8.54 1.71
CA GLU A 24 -8.07 -9.56 2.68
C GLU A 24 -7.73 -10.98 2.20
N SER A 25 -7.65 -11.17 0.88
CA SER A 25 -7.28 -12.44 0.24
C SER A 25 -6.68 -12.21 -1.13
N TRP A 26 -5.98 -13.22 -1.63
CA TRP A 26 -5.49 -13.27 -3.00
C TRP A 26 -5.44 -14.71 -3.49
N GLU A 27 -5.52 -14.87 -4.80
CA GLU A 27 -5.33 -16.16 -5.46
C GLU A 27 -4.49 -15.98 -6.73
N GLN A 28 -3.75 -17.01 -7.09
CA GLN A 28 -3.02 -17.06 -8.35
C GLN A 28 -3.51 -18.21 -9.20
N THR A 29 -3.94 -17.91 -10.41
CA THR A 29 -4.35 -18.90 -11.41
C THR A 29 -3.51 -18.66 -12.68
N GLY A 30 -2.57 -19.56 -12.93
CA GLY A 30 -1.62 -19.41 -14.04
C GLY A 30 -0.76 -18.16 -13.86
N ASP A 31 -0.85 -17.26 -14.83
CA ASP A 31 -0.14 -15.98 -14.88
C ASP A 31 -0.98 -14.79 -14.34
N THR A 32 -2.09 -15.07 -13.70
CA THR A 32 -3.01 -14.05 -13.17
C THR A 32 -3.05 -14.11 -11.66
N LEU A 33 -2.76 -12.99 -11.01
CA LEU A 33 -2.81 -12.80 -9.56
C LEU A 33 -3.95 -11.84 -9.24
N THR A 34 -4.97 -12.32 -8.53
CA THR A 34 -6.16 -11.55 -8.16
C THR A 34 -6.17 -11.25 -6.68
N PHE A 35 -6.33 -9.99 -6.31
CA PHE A 35 -6.49 -9.54 -4.92
C PHE A 35 -7.91 -9.07 -4.67
N LYS A 36 -8.48 -9.44 -3.52
CA LYS A 36 -9.71 -8.87 -2.98
C LYS A 36 -9.36 -7.89 -1.87
N LEU A 37 -9.78 -6.63 -2.03
CA LEU A 37 -9.49 -5.59 -1.05
C LEU A 37 -10.47 -5.65 0.12
N ARG A 38 -9.99 -5.29 1.30
CA ARG A 38 -10.83 -5.13 2.49
C ARG A 38 -11.87 -4.06 2.27
N GLN A 39 -13.09 -4.34 2.68
CA GLN A 39 -14.15 -3.34 2.70
C GLN A 39 -13.96 -2.35 3.86
N GLY A 40 -14.42 -1.13 3.66
CA GLY A 40 -14.45 -0.11 4.71
C GLY A 40 -13.09 0.51 5.07
N VAL A 41 -12.02 0.18 4.35
CA VAL A 41 -10.74 0.87 4.52
C VAL A 41 -10.86 2.32 4.11
N LYS A 42 -10.46 3.23 5.00
CA LYS A 42 -10.47 4.67 4.75
C LYS A 42 -9.06 5.24 4.81
N TRP A 43 -8.83 6.23 4.01
CA TRP A 43 -7.68 7.11 4.17
C TRP A 43 -7.82 7.92 5.47
N GLN A 44 -6.69 8.41 5.98
CA GLN A 44 -6.70 9.35 7.11
C GLN A 44 -7.48 10.62 6.73
N ASP A 45 -8.26 11.15 7.68
CA ASP A 45 -9.06 12.35 7.49
C ASP A 45 -8.19 13.61 7.57
N ILE A 46 -7.37 13.79 6.54
CA ILE A 46 -6.43 14.90 6.36
C ILE A 46 -6.58 15.41 4.92
N ALA A 47 -6.72 16.74 4.77
CA ALA A 47 -6.77 17.35 3.44
C ALA A 47 -5.48 17.06 2.64
N PRO A 48 -5.56 16.79 1.34
CA PRO A 48 -6.73 16.89 0.45
C PRO A 48 -7.58 15.61 0.36
N VAL A 49 -7.23 14.52 1.06
CA VAL A 49 -7.87 13.20 0.90
C VAL A 49 -9.17 13.07 1.70
N ASN A 50 -9.26 13.74 2.87
CA ASN A 50 -10.47 13.92 3.67
C ASN A 50 -11.20 12.60 4.02
N GLY A 51 -10.47 11.57 4.39
CA GLY A 51 -11.06 10.34 4.93
C GLY A 51 -11.89 9.50 3.93
N ARG A 52 -11.75 9.73 2.62
CA ARG A 52 -12.50 8.93 1.64
C ARG A 52 -12.15 7.45 1.71
N ALA A 53 -13.02 6.60 1.19
CA ALA A 53 -12.75 5.18 1.07
C ALA A 53 -11.56 4.91 0.12
N LEU A 54 -10.76 3.88 0.46
CA LEU A 54 -9.77 3.30 -0.44
C LEU A 54 -10.49 2.40 -1.44
N THR A 55 -10.06 2.44 -2.69
CA THR A 55 -10.57 1.60 -3.77
C THR A 55 -9.43 0.99 -4.57
N SER A 56 -9.76 0.06 -5.46
CA SER A 56 -8.79 -0.56 -6.38
C SER A 56 -8.10 0.46 -7.31
N GLU A 57 -8.73 1.60 -7.58
CA GLU A 57 -8.14 2.69 -8.37
C GLU A 57 -6.93 3.33 -7.67
N ASP A 58 -6.90 3.35 -6.32
CA ASP A 58 -5.73 3.81 -5.57
C ASP A 58 -4.53 2.87 -5.76
N ILE A 59 -4.82 1.57 -5.84
CA ILE A 59 -3.79 0.55 -6.09
C ILE A 59 -3.24 0.72 -7.52
N LYS A 60 -4.14 0.88 -8.48
CA LYS A 60 -3.79 1.11 -9.89
C LYS A 60 -2.95 2.37 -10.06
N TYR A 61 -3.37 3.48 -9.47
CA TYR A 61 -2.62 4.73 -9.50
C TYR A 61 -1.20 4.57 -8.92
N SER A 62 -1.08 3.90 -7.77
CA SER A 62 0.21 3.67 -7.13
C SER A 62 1.13 2.80 -7.99
N TYR A 63 0.60 1.76 -8.62
CA TYR A 63 1.32 0.92 -9.58
C TYR A 63 1.78 1.71 -10.80
N GLU A 64 0.85 2.38 -11.49
CA GLU A 64 1.14 3.15 -12.70
C GLU A 64 2.20 4.22 -12.46
N ARG A 65 2.13 4.90 -11.32
CA ARG A 65 3.12 5.91 -10.94
C ARG A 65 4.52 5.32 -10.81
N LEU A 66 4.67 4.12 -10.23
CA LEU A 66 5.96 3.45 -10.06
C LEU A 66 6.53 2.98 -11.40
N VAL A 67 5.72 2.35 -12.24
CA VAL A 67 6.20 1.79 -13.52
C VAL A 67 6.43 2.88 -14.57
N THR A 68 5.64 3.95 -14.60
CA THR A 68 5.80 5.08 -15.52
C THR A 68 7.06 5.89 -15.21
N LYS A 69 7.41 6.02 -13.92
CA LYS A 69 8.57 6.77 -13.45
C LYS A 69 9.67 5.87 -12.92
N SER A 70 9.83 4.69 -13.51
CA SER A 70 10.76 3.66 -13.02
C SER A 70 12.21 4.14 -12.85
N ALA A 71 12.66 5.10 -13.66
CA ALA A 71 13.98 5.72 -13.53
C ALA A 71 14.14 6.55 -12.24
N GLU A 72 13.05 7.03 -11.65
CA GLU A 72 13.06 7.81 -10.39
C GLU A 72 12.95 6.91 -9.15
N TYR A 73 12.49 5.65 -9.32
CA TYR A 73 12.22 4.72 -8.22
C TYR A 73 13.16 3.52 -8.26
N VAL A 74 14.17 3.52 -7.40
CA VAL A 74 15.24 2.49 -7.34
C VAL A 74 14.70 1.05 -7.28
N HIS A 75 13.53 0.86 -6.69
CA HIS A 75 12.93 -0.47 -6.50
C HIS A 75 11.79 -0.79 -7.48
N ALA A 76 11.58 0.02 -8.52
CA ALA A 76 10.52 -0.23 -9.52
C ALA A 76 10.67 -1.60 -10.23
N TYR A 77 11.91 -2.10 -10.36
CA TYR A 77 12.22 -3.42 -10.94
C TYR A 77 11.49 -4.59 -10.25
N LYS A 78 11.08 -4.42 -9.00
CA LYS A 78 10.27 -5.42 -8.26
C LYS A 78 8.91 -5.68 -8.90
N LEU A 79 8.44 -4.75 -9.72
CA LEU A 79 7.19 -4.86 -10.48
C LEU A 79 7.39 -5.34 -11.92
N ASP A 80 8.62 -5.61 -12.35
CA ASP A 80 8.94 -6.09 -13.71
C ASP A 80 8.17 -7.36 -14.11
N PRO A 81 7.88 -8.33 -13.20
CA PRO A 81 7.06 -9.47 -13.54
C PRO A 81 5.62 -9.11 -13.95
N VAL A 82 5.10 -7.93 -13.57
CA VAL A 82 3.73 -7.52 -13.87
C VAL A 82 3.68 -6.96 -15.29
N ASP A 83 2.81 -7.54 -16.12
CA ASP A 83 2.52 -7.06 -17.47
C ASP A 83 1.49 -5.93 -17.45
N SER A 84 0.39 -6.17 -16.76
CA SER A 84 -0.69 -5.21 -16.62
C SER A 84 -1.41 -5.34 -15.28
N LEU A 85 -2.05 -4.23 -14.85
CA LEU A 85 -2.92 -4.19 -13.68
C LEU A 85 -4.27 -3.60 -14.08
N THR A 86 -5.35 -4.31 -13.75
CA THR A 86 -6.73 -3.87 -13.99
C THR A 86 -7.56 -3.90 -12.72
N THR A 87 -8.61 -3.10 -12.69
CA THR A 87 -9.51 -2.88 -11.56
C THR A 87 -10.95 -3.07 -12.02
N PRO A 88 -11.43 -4.33 -12.17
CA PRO A 88 -12.77 -4.60 -12.71
C PRO A 88 -13.90 -4.06 -11.83
N ASP A 89 -13.65 -3.87 -10.57
CA ASP A 89 -14.56 -3.28 -9.59
C ASP A 89 -13.77 -2.57 -8.46
N PRO A 90 -14.42 -1.75 -7.60
CA PRO A 90 -13.71 -1.01 -6.55
C PRO A 90 -12.97 -1.86 -5.50
N GLN A 91 -13.23 -3.16 -5.44
CA GLN A 91 -12.66 -4.08 -4.43
C GLN A 91 -11.75 -5.14 -5.03
N THR A 92 -11.56 -5.15 -6.35
CA THR A 92 -10.77 -6.19 -7.03
C THR A 92 -9.61 -5.59 -7.81
N VAL A 93 -8.42 -6.13 -7.60
CA VAL A 93 -7.21 -5.82 -8.37
C VAL A 93 -6.74 -7.10 -9.05
N VAL A 94 -6.53 -7.04 -10.35
CA VAL A 94 -6.04 -8.16 -11.16
C VAL A 94 -4.70 -7.77 -11.78
N MET A 95 -3.65 -8.52 -11.46
CA MET A 95 -2.33 -8.39 -12.06
C MET A 95 -2.08 -9.54 -13.03
N LYS A 96 -1.86 -9.24 -14.29
CA LYS A 96 -1.38 -10.18 -15.29
C LYS A 96 0.15 -10.22 -15.23
N LEU A 97 0.75 -11.40 -15.24
CA LEU A 97 2.20 -11.56 -15.17
C LEU A 97 2.78 -11.90 -16.55
N LYS A 98 3.95 -11.36 -16.85
CA LYS A 98 4.74 -11.67 -18.06
C LYS A 98 5.34 -13.07 -17.99
N PHE A 99 5.69 -13.49 -16.78
CA PHE A 99 6.28 -14.79 -16.46
C PHE A 99 5.98 -15.16 -15.01
N PRO A 100 5.99 -16.46 -14.65
CA PRO A 100 5.79 -16.89 -13.26
C PRO A 100 6.83 -16.26 -12.33
N SER A 101 6.38 -15.65 -11.24
CA SER A 101 7.25 -15.01 -10.26
C SER A 101 6.86 -15.41 -8.83
N ALA A 102 7.59 -16.37 -8.27
CA ALA A 102 7.39 -16.80 -6.88
C ALA A 102 7.74 -15.70 -5.86
N GLY A 103 8.59 -14.74 -6.24
CA GLY A 103 9.02 -13.64 -5.38
C GLY A 103 8.08 -12.44 -5.34
N LEU A 104 7.14 -12.31 -6.28
CA LEU A 104 6.33 -11.09 -6.43
C LEU A 104 5.53 -10.74 -5.15
N LEU A 105 4.91 -11.73 -4.50
CA LEU A 105 4.19 -11.48 -3.24
C LEU A 105 5.11 -10.96 -2.14
N ALA A 106 6.32 -11.50 -2.02
CA ALA A 106 7.33 -11.03 -1.08
C ALA A 106 7.79 -9.61 -1.41
N ASP A 107 7.96 -9.29 -2.70
CA ASP A 107 8.30 -7.95 -3.16
C ASP A 107 7.17 -6.94 -2.87
N LEU A 108 5.92 -7.31 -3.10
CA LEU A 108 4.76 -6.48 -2.74
C LEU A 108 4.62 -6.27 -1.22
N ALA A 109 5.01 -7.26 -0.40
CA ALA A 109 4.99 -7.17 1.06
C ALA A 109 6.15 -6.33 1.62
N SER A 110 7.26 -6.19 0.88
CA SER A 110 8.48 -5.56 1.38
C SER A 110 8.31 -4.05 1.63
N GLY A 111 9.10 -3.51 2.58
CA GLY A 111 9.16 -2.07 2.85
C GLY A 111 9.59 -1.21 1.66
N GLN A 112 10.28 -1.84 0.70
CA GLN A 112 10.74 -1.26 -0.55
C GLN A 112 9.81 -1.59 -1.73
N GLY A 113 8.71 -2.27 -1.48
CA GLY A 113 7.70 -2.61 -2.48
C GLY A 113 6.74 -1.44 -2.75
N MET A 114 5.60 -1.79 -3.34
CA MET A 114 4.57 -0.83 -3.72
C MET A 114 3.76 -0.35 -2.50
N GLY A 115 4.15 0.79 -1.92
CA GLY A 115 3.31 1.50 -0.96
C GLY A 115 2.12 2.17 -1.67
N ILE A 116 0.93 2.04 -1.09
CA ILE A 116 -0.29 2.61 -1.67
C ILE A 116 -0.44 4.05 -1.20
N ILE A 117 -0.58 4.97 -2.17
CA ILE A 117 -0.61 6.41 -1.96
C ILE A 117 -1.86 7.03 -2.58
N PRO A 118 -2.42 8.09 -1.99
CA PRO A 118 -3.57 8.78 -2.56
C PRO A 118 -3.13 9.72 -3.69
N ARG A 119 -3.86 9.71 -4.80
CA ARG A 119 -3.60 10.56 -5.97
C ARG A 119 -3.63 12.04 -5.60
N GLU A 120 -4.63 12.42 -4.81
CA GLU A 120 -4.87 13.82 -4.42
C GLU A 120 -3.68 14.45 -3.68
N LEU A 121 -2.94 13.65 -2.90
CA LEU A 121 -1.75 14.13 -2.21
C LEU A 121 -0.64 14.50 -3.20
N VAL A 122 -0.44 13.64 -4.20
CA VAL A 122 0.60 13.86 -5.22
C VAL A 122 0.21 15.04 -6.12
N GLU A 123 -1.06 15.18 -6.49
CA GLU A 123 -1.56 16.30 -7.29
C GLU A 123 -1.45 17.63 -6.55
N ALA A 124 -1.72 17.64 -5.24
CA ALA A 124 -1.66 18.85 -4.43
C ALA A 124 -0.23 19.30 -4.11
N ASP A 125 0.67 18.38 -3.83
CA ASP A 125 2.00 18.67 -3.29
C ASP A 125 3.15 18.49 -4.30
N GLY A 126 2.89 17.76 -5.39
CA GLY A 126 3.90 17.36 -6.40
C GLY A 126 4.85 16.26 -5.92
N SER A 127 4.90 16.00 -4.61
CA SER A 127 5.77 14.99 -3.98
C SER A 127 5.15 14.42 -2.71
N LEU A 128 5.80 13.40 -2.11
CA LEU A 128 5.41 12.82 -0.82
C LEU A 128 6.23 13.36 0.35
N ASP A 129 7.05 14.39 0.14
CA ASP A 129 8.00 14.88 1.15
C ASP A 129 7.37 15.83 2.17
N LYS A 130 6.29 16.49 1.79
CA LYS A 130 5.65 17.53 2.61
C LYS A 130 4.66 16.99 3.63
N ARG A 131 3.89 15.99 3.23
CA ARG A 131 2.83 15.37 4.06
C ARG A 131 2.78 13.87 3.84
N TRP A 132 2.40 13.15 4.87
CA TRP A 132 2.25 11.70 4.82
C TRP A 132 0.82 11.32 5.17
N ILE A 133 0.02 11.02 4.17
CA ILE A 133 -1.36 10.59 4.31
C ILE A 133 -1.46 9.15 3.84
N GLY A 134 -1.88 8.27 4.72
CA GLY A 134 -1.98 6.83 4.46
C GLY A 134 -3.27 6.23 5.01
N THR A 135 -3.33 4.92 5.01
CA THR A 135 -4.39 4.13 5.63
C THR A 135 -3.91 3.42 6.90
N GLY A 136 -2.69 3.73 7.32
CA GLY A 136 -2.01 3.07 8.44
C GLY A 136 -2.55 3.46 9.82
N PRO A 137 -2.03 2.77 10.88
CA PRO A 137 -2.51 2.94 12.26
C PRO A 137 -2.19 4.29 12.89
N PHE A 138 -1.20 5.00 12.36
CA PHE A 138 -0.77 6.30 12.89
C PHE A 138 -0.72 7.35 11.79
N SER A 139 -1.08 8.58 12.13
CA SER A 139 -0.90 9.78 11.31
C SER A 139 0.23 10.64 11.84
N LEU A 140 0.97 11.29 10.95
CA LEU A 140 2.01 12.24 11.32
C LEU A 140 1.37 13.49 11.94
N GLU A 141 1.79 13.83 13.16
CA GLU A 141 1.38 15.05 13.85
C GLU A 141 2.42 16.16 13.71
N GLY A 142 3.69 15.81 13.73
CA GLY A 142 4.76 16.78 13.61
C GLY A 142 6.13 16.14 13.39
N TRP A 143 6.99 16.87 12.68
CA TRP A 143 8.37 16.51 12.45
C TRP A 143 9.30 17.69 12.70
N GLU A 144 10.07 17.60 13.77
CA GLU A 144 11.16 18.53 14.11
C GLU A 144 12.47 17.90 13.66
N LYS A 145 13.01 18.36 12.52
CA LYS A 145 14.22 17.78 11.91
C LYS A 145 15.40 17.78 12.92
N GLY A 146 16.02 16.60 13.06
CA GLY A 146 17.14 16.39 13.99
C GLY A 146 16.75 16.21 15.47
N SER A 147 15.46 16.29 15.82
CA SER A 147 14.96 16.20 17.18
C SER A 147 13.95 15.06 17.35
N ARG A 148 12.74 15.21 16.80
CA ARG A 148 11.67 14.23 17.02
C ARG A 148 10.66 14.18 15.89
N ILE A 149 10.01 13.01 15.77
CA ILE A 149 8.81 12.82 14.93
C ILE A 149 7.68 12.41 15.89
N ARG A 150 6.53 13.08 15.78
CA ARG A 150 5.34 12.77 16.55
C ARG A 150 4.29 12.15 15.63
N PHE A 151 3.70 11.08 16.13
CA PHE A 151 2.56 10.44 15.51
C PHE A 151 1.39 10.46 16.48
N LYS A 152 0.19 10.41 15.94
CA LYS A 152 -1.05 10.19 16.69
C LYS A 152 -1.82 9.01 16.13
N LYS A 153 -2.58 8.36 16.98
CA LYS A 153 -3.48 7.26 16.61
C LYS A 153 -4.43 7.67 15.49
N ASN A 154 -4.57 6.79 14.50
CA ASN A 154 -5.60 6.92 13.49
C ASN A 154 -6.90 6.29 13.99
N PRO A 155 -7.94 7.08 14.32
CA PRO A 155 -9.18 6.54 14.89
C PRO A 155 -10.00 5.72 13.88
N THR A 156 -9.71 5.85 12.59
CA THR A 156 -10.40 5.13 11.51
C THR A 156 -9.57 3.98 10.95
N TYR A 157 -8.56 3.51 11.72
CA TYR A 157 -7.76 2.38 11.28
C TYR A 157 -8.59 1.12 11.13
N PHE A 158 -8.43 0.41 10.01
CA PHE A 158 -9.30 -0.69 9.60
C PHE A 158 -9.15 -1.98 10.43
N ARG A 159 -8.08 -2.12 11.23
CA ARG A 159 -7.93 -3.28 12.14
C ARG A 159 -8.53 -2.96 13.49
N ALA A 160 -9.62 -3.64 13.83
CA ALA A 160 -10.34 -3.43 15.09
C ALA A 160 -9.43 -3.59 16.31
N GLY A 161 -9.55 -2.68 17.28
CA GLY A 161 -8.75 -2.68 18.50
C GLY A 161 -7.30 -2.21 18.35
N GLN A 162 -6.87 -1.82 17.17
CA GLN A 162 -5.54 -1.29 16.91
C GLN A 162 -5.61 0.19 16.46
N PRO A 163 -4.49 0.96 16.59
CA PRO A 163 -3.26 0.60 17.31
C PRO A 163 -3.43 0.59 18.84
N TYR A 164 -2.54 -0.10 19.55
CA TYR A 164 -2.56 -0.17 21.02
C TYR A 164 -1.94 1.07 21.69
N LEU A 165 -1.11 1.81 20.97
CA LEU A 165 -0.49 3.06 21.43
C LEU A 165 -1.31 4.25 20.93
N ASP A 166 -1.30 5.32 21.69
CA ASP A 166 -1.92 6.60 21.35
C ASP A 166 -0.97 7.50 20.55
#